data_eac0b964ca530828b8872f7daff58ab3
#
_entry.id   eac0b964ca530828b8872f7daff58ab3
#
_cell.length_a   1.000
_cell.length_b   1.000
_cell.length_c   1.000
_cell.angle_alpha   90.00
_cell.angle_beta   90.00
_cell.angle_gamma   90.00
#
_symmetry.space_group_name_H-M   'P 1'
#
loop_
_entity.id
_entity.type
_entity.pdbx_description
1 polymer ?
#
loop_
_entity_poly.entity_id
_entity_poly.type
_entity_poly.pdbx_seq_one_letter_code
_entity_poly.pdbx_strand_id
1 'polypeptide(L)'
;MTKLGRLLFVFLLLLCTTQLFADKKKVVEPTLEGEAKVQFDYAFMEGVRCKVLGDLKSAIAYFDQCMKIYNKSAAVRYELSSILVLGEDYTLPLQLMREAVELEPTNIWYNLLLANILQRKSMIEEACKVYDKLI
;
A
#
# COMPACT_ATOMS: atom_id res chain seq x y z
N MET A 1 4.22 48.49 -36.97
CA MET A 1 4.36 47.13 -36.38
C MET A 1 4.90 46.22 -37.48
N THR A 2 6.11 45.80 -37.38
CA THR A 2 6.76 44.93 -38.33
C THR A 2 6.17 43.51 -38.22
N LYS A 3 6.15 42.78 -39.38
CA LYS A 3 5.67 41.38 -39.43
C LYS A 3 6.32 40.48 -38.36
N LEU A 4 7.54 40.81 -37.97
CA LEU A 4 8.31 40.15 -36.93
C LEU A 4 7.69 40.32 -35.51
N GLY A 5 7.17 41.49 -35.20
CA GLY A 5 6.50 41.75 -33.89
C GLY A 5 5.17 40.98 -33.73
N ARG A 6 4.46 40.78 -34.84
CA ARG A 6 3.22 39.96 -34.83
C ARG A 6 3.54 38.46 -34.62
N LEU A 7 4.63 37.99 -35.24
CA LEU A 7 5.06 36.57 -35.06
C LEU A 7 5.50 36.30 -33.61
N LEU A 8 6.25 37.23 -33.00
CA LEU A 8 6.69 37.15 -31.62
C LEU A 8 5.50 37.18 -30.64
N PHE A 9 4.48 38.00 -30.90
CA PHE A 9 3.31 38.09 -30.07
C PHE A 9 2.44 36.82 -30.12
N VAL A 10 2.33 36.19 -31.32
CA VAL A 10 1.63 34.91 -31.47
C VAL A 10 2.40 33.78 -30.80
N PHE A 11 3.73 33.80 -30.83
CA PHE A 11 4.57 32.81 -30.17
C PHE A 11 4.50 32.94 -28.64
N LEU A 12 4.42 34.17 -28.10
CA LEU A 12 4.24 34.43 -26.65
C LEU A 12 2.86 33.97 -26.16
N LEU A 13 1.80 34.15 -26.96
CA LEU A 13 0.46 33.68 -26.66
C LEU A 13 0.35 32.16 -26.70
N LEU A 14 1.08 31.48 -27.59
CA LEU A 14 1.13 30.03 -27.66
C LEU A 14 1.90 29.40 -26.46
N LEU A 15 2.92 30.08 -25.93
CA LEU A 15 3.63 29.66 -24.73
C LEU A 15 2.80 29.81 -23.44
N CYS A 16 1.88 30.79 -23.41
CA CYS A 16 1.01 31.01 -22.26
C CYS A 16 -0.11 29.98 -22.15
N THR A 17 -0.53 29.35 -23.26
CA THR A 17 -1.61 28.36 -23.27
C THR A 17 -1.18 26.96 -22.85
N THR A 18 0.12 26.66 -22.86
CA THR A 18 0.62 25.35 -22.43
C THR A 18 0.77 25.21 -20.92
N GLN A 19 0.72 26.30 -20.16
CA GLN A 19 0.80 26.26 -18.70
C GLN A 19 -0.56 26.05 -18.02
N LEU A 20 -1.68 26.20 -18.73
CA LEU A 20 -3.01 26.06 -18.14
C LEU A 20 -3.51 24.60 -18.03
N PHE A 21 -2.79 23.63 -18.60
CA PHE A 21 -3.18 22.21 -18.56
C PHE A 21 -2.35 21.36 -17.60
N ALA A 22 -1.48 21.96 -16.79
CA ALA A 22 -0.74 21.25 -15.75
C ALA A 22 -1.42 21.41 -14.38
N ASP A 23 -2.73 21.49 -14.34
CA ASP A 23 -3.46 21.23 -13.11
C ASP A 23 -3.42 19.71 -12.89
N LYS A 24 -2.34 19.25 -12.27
CA LYS A 24 -2.24 17.90 -11.72
C LYS A 24 -3.44 17.77 -10.79
N LYS A 25 -4.52 17.15 -11.29
CA LYS A 25 -5.62 16.67 -10.48
C LYS A 25 -4.96 15.94 -9.30
N LYS A 26 -4.89 16.62 -8.15
CA LYS A 26 -4.46 16.02 -6.91
C LYS A 26 -5.40 14.85 -6.72
N VAL A 27 -4.94 13.64 -7.00
CA VAL A 27 -5.69 12.44 -6.70
C VAL A 27 -5.82 12.49 -5.18
N VAL A 28 -6.98 12.96 -4.72
CA VAL A 28 -7.33 12.89 -3.30
C VAL A 28 -7.43 11.40 -3.03
N GLU A 29 -6.41 10.87 -2.35
CA GLU A 29 -6.46 9.49 -1.91
C GLU A 29 -7.71 9.31 -1.06
N PRO A 30 -8.52 8.28 -1.29
CA PRO A 30 -9.71 8.06 -0.49
C PRO A 30 -9.29 7.90 0.98
N THR A 31 -9.66 8.86 1.79
CA THR A 31 -9.51 8.78 3.24
C THR A 31 -10.61 7.89 3.80
N LEU A 32 -10.25 7.02 4.75
CA LEU A 32 -11.21 6.16 5.42
C LEU A 32 -11.91 6.97 6.52
N GLU A 33 -13.15 7.38 6.27
CA GLU A 33 -13.92 8.25 7.16
C GLU A 33 -15.37 7.77 7.34
N GLY A 34 -16.04 8.34 8.34
CA GLY A 34 -17.47 8.12 8.57
C GLY A 34 -17.83 6.67 8.85
N GLU A 35 -18.93 6.21 8.27
CA GLU A 35 -19.45 4.86 8.47
C GLU A 35 -18.50 3.77 7.97
N ALA A 36 -17.81 4.01 6.86
CA ALA A 36 -16.82 3.08 6.33
C ALA A 36 -15.67 2.85 7.31
N LYS A 37 -15.23 3.89 8.03
CA LYS A 37 -14.22 3.76 9.07
C LYS A 37 -14.72 2.92 10.24
N VAL A 38 -15.94 3.13 10.69
CA VAL A 38 -16.54 2.34 11.78
C VAL A 38 -16.63 0.87 11.40
N GLN A 39 -17.09 0.58 10.18
CA GLN A 39 -17.17 -0.80 9.67
C GLN A 39 -15.79 -1.45 9.54
N PHE A 40 -14.80 -0.70 9.06
CA PHE A 40 -13.42 -1.16 8.97
C PHE A 40 -12.84 -1.47 10.35
N ASP A 41 -12.97 -0.54 11.30
CA ASP A 41 -12.44 -0.69 12.66
C ASP A 41 -13.07 -1.92 13.36
N TYR A 42 -14.39 -2.11 13.21
CA TYR A 42 -15.08 -3.29 13.74
C TYR A 42 -14.53 -4.58 13.10
N ALA A 43 -14.47 -4.65 11.78
CA ALA A 43 -13.98 -5.84 11.09
C ALA A 43 -12.51 -6.12 11.45
N PHE A 44 -11.67 -5.10 11.55
CA PHE A 44 -10.27 -5.25 11.94
C PHE A 44 -10.13 -5.83 13.35
N MET A 45 -10.86 -5.29 14.33
CA MET A 45 -10.83 -5.78 15.72
C MET A 45 -11.35 -7.21 15.83
N GLU A 46 -12.43 -7.55 15.12
CA GLU A 46 -12.94 -8.93 15.09
C GLU A 46 -11.96 -9.90 14.43
N GLY A 47 -11.29 -9.47 13.35
CA GLY A 47 -10.24 -10.25 12.72
C GLY A 47 -9.08 -10.55 13.67
N VAL A 48 -8.60 -9.54 14.39
CA VAL A 48 -7.55 -9.71 15.41
C VAL A 48 -8.03 -10.62 16.53
N ARG A 49 -9.25 -10.44 17.02
CA ARG A 49 -9.84 -11.30 18.06
C ARG A 49 -9.90 -12.76 17.63
N CYS A 50 -10.42 -13.04 16.43
CA CYS A 50 -10.50 -14.39 15.88
C CYS A 50 -9.10 -15.01 15.72
N LYS A 51 -8.11 -14.25 15.24
CA LYS A 51 -6.72 -14.69 15.13
C LYS A 51 -6.15 -15.11 16.49
N VAL A 52 -6.34 -14.29 17.53
CA VAL A 52 -5.86 -14.59 18.89
C VAL A 52 -6.52 -15.85 19.46
N LEU A 53 -7.79 -16.09 19.14
CA LEU A 53 -8.54 -17.28 19.55
C LEU A 53 -8.22 -18.52 18.71
N GLY A 54 -7.39 -18.40 17.66
CA GLY A 54 -7.04 -19.50 16.76
C GLY A 54 -8.06 -19.79 15.68
N ASP A 55 -9.15 -19.02 15.58
CA ASP A 55 -10.12 -19.12 14.48
C ASP A 55 -9.58 -18.36 13.25
N LEU A 56 -8.58 -18.96 12.61
CA LEU A 56 -7.88 -18.34 11.48
C LEU A 56 -8.78 -18.15 10.27
N LYS A 57 -9.78 -19.02 10.08
CA LYS A 57 -10.73 -18.92 8.98
C LYS A 57 -11.60 -17.66 9.09
N SER A 58 -12.17 -17.42 10.26
CA SER A 58 -12.95 -16.22 10.53
C SER A 58 -12.07 -14.97 10.51
N ALA A 59 -10.84 -15.05 11.04
CA ALA A 59 -9.88 -13.94 10.98
C ALA A 59 -9.62 -13.50 9.54
N ILE A 60 -9.33 -14.43 8.63
CA ILE A 60 -9.11 -14.13 7.21
C ILE A 60 -10.36 -13.46 6.61
N ALA A 61 -11.56 -13.97 6.89
CA ALA A 61 -12.79 -13.40 6.35
C ALA A 61 -13.01 -11.94 6.81
N TYR A 62 -12.70 -11.62 8.06
CA TYR A 62 -12.78 -10.25 8.57
C TYR A 62 -11.72 -9.34 7.95
N PHE A 63 -10.48 -9.80 7.78
CA PHE A 63 -9.44 -9.02 7.12
C PHE A 63 -9.72 -8.81 5.64
N ASP A 64 -10.31 -9.80 4.95
CA ASP A 64 -10.79 -9.64 3.58
C ASP A 64 -11.91 -8.59 3.49
N GLN A 65 -12.79 -8.53 4.48
CA GLN A 65 -13.80 -7.46 4.58
C GLN A 65 -13.13 -6.10 4.74
N CYS A 66 -12.10 -5.98 5.58
CA CYS A 66 -11.32 -4.76 5.72
C CYS A 66 -10.71 -4.32 4.37
N MET A 67 -10.13 -5.27 3.60
CA MET A 67 -9.54 -4.98 2.29
C MET A 67 -10.58 -4.50 1.27
N LYS A 68 -11.85 -4.97 1.36
CA LYS A 68 -12.94 -4.49 0.52
C LYS A 68 -13.39 -3.08 0.88
N ILE A 69 -13.35 -2.72 2.16
CA ILE A 69 -13.72 -1.39 2.63
C ILE A 69 -12.59 -0.38 2.33
N TYR A 70 -11.35 -0.75 2.62
CA TYR A 70 -10.19 0.09 2.42
C TYR A 70 -8.94 -0.75 2.09
N ASN A 71 -8.57 -0.76 0.83
CA ASN A 71 -7.50 -1.60 0.31
C ASN A 71 -6.07 -1.04 0.50
N LYS A 72 -5.90 0.12 1.14
CA LYS A 72 -4.58 0.73 1.40
C LYS A 72 -4.09 0.55 2.84
N SER A 73 -4.64 -0.40 3.57
CA SER A 73 -4.19 -0.68 4.94
C SER A 73 -2.98 -1.62 4.95
N ALA A 74 -1.83 -1.11 5.38
CA ALA A 74 -0.63 -1.93 5.61
C ALA A 74 -0.84 -2.93 6.75
N ALA A 75 -1.55 -2.50 7.81
CA ALA A 75 -1.86 -3.36 8.96
C ALA A 75 -2.67 -4.60 8.57
N VAL A 76 -3.69 -4.45 7.74
CA VAL A 76 -4.50 -5.60 7.26
C VAL A 76 -3.65 -6.59 6.45
N ARG A 77 -2.76 -6.07 5.58
CA ARG A 77 -1.83 -6.91 4.81
C ARG A 77 -0.88 -7.69 5.70
N TYR A 78 -0.37 -7.04 6.73
CA TYR A 78 0.47 -7.70 7.73
C TYR A 78 -0.28 -8.79 8.47
N GLU A 79 -1.50 -8.53 8.94
CA GLU A 79 -2.32 -9.50 9.66
C GLU A 79 -2.66 -10.71 8.79
N LEU A 80 -3.11 -10.49 7.54
CA LEU A 80 -3.36 -11.57 6.57
C LEU A 80 -2.09 -12.38 6.30
N SER A 81 -0.98 -11.70 6.01
CA SER A 81 0.29 -12.37 5.73
C SER A 81 0.76 -13.20 6.92
N SER A 82 0.62 -12.69 8.16
CA SER A 82 1.01 -13.40 9.38
C SER A 82 0.22 -14.70 9.64
N ILE A 83 -0.98 -14.81 9.09
CA ILE A 83 -1.76 -16.05 9.10
C ILE A 83 -1.33 -16.96 7.95
N LEU A 84 -1.23 -16.41 6.75
CA LEU A 84 -0.96 -17.19 5.54
C LEU A 84 0.43 -17.82 5.53
N VAL A 85 1.42 -17.24 6.23
CA VAL A 85 2.77 -17.83 6.37
C VAL A 85 2.80 -19.11 7.18
N LEU A 86 1.71 -19.50 7.84
CA LEU A 86 1.58 -20.79 8.51
C LEU A 86 1.38 -21.95 7.52
N GLY A 87 0.98 -21.63 6.28
CA GLY A 87 0.90 -22.58 5.18
C GLY A 87 2.23 -22.80 4.47
N GLU A 88 2.19 -23.55 3.36
CA GLU A 88 3.38 -23.89 2.56
C GLU A 88 3.59 -22.94 1.37
N ASP A 89 2.55 -22.23 0.94
CA ASP A 89 2.63 -21.27 -0.17
C ASP A 89 2.88 -19.85 0.33
N TYR A 90 4.08 -19.37 0.05
CA TYR A 90 4.52 -18.01 0.41
C TYR A 90 4.30 -16.97 -0.69
N THR A 91 3.58 -17.29 -1.77
CA THR A 91 3.40 -16.38 -2.91
C THR A 91 2.54 -15.18 -2.52
N LEU A 92 1.35 -15.43 -2.00
CA LEU A 92 0.44 -14.35 -1.56
C LEU A 92 0.99 -13.61 -0.31
N PRO A 93 1.49 -14.28 0.74
CA PRO A 93 2.13 -13.58 1.86
C PRO A 93 3.25 -12.64 1.43
N LEU A 94 4.10 -13.05 0.48
CA LEU A 94 5.19 -12.22 -0.03
C LEU A 94 4.65 -10.95 -0.71
N GLN A 95 3.64 -11.10 -1.56
CA GLN A 95 3.02 -9.97 -2.23
C GLN A 95 2.42 -8.99 -1.22
N LEU A 96 1.62 -9.48 -0.27
CA LEU A 96 0.99 -8.65 0.78
C LEU A 96 2.04 -7.88 1.59
N MET A 97 3.16 -8.51 1.93
CA MET A 97 4.20 -7.85 2.71
C MET A 97 5.01 -6.84 1.91
N ARG A 98 5.25 -7.07 0.62
CA ARG A 98 5.85 -6.04 -0.25
C ARG A 98 4.97 -4.80 -0.30
N GLU A 99 3.67 -4.97 -0.53
CA GLU A 99 2.70 -3.87 -0.54
C GLU A 99 2.61 -3.16 0.83
N ALA A 100 2.65 -3.90 1.93
CA ALA A 100 2.65 -3.32 3.28
C ALA A 100 3.90 -2.46 3.54
N VAL A 101 5.08 -2.93 3.12
CA VAL A 101 6.34 -2.18 3.25
C VAL A 101 6.38 -0.96 2.32
N GLU A 102 5.75 -1.03 1.13
CA GLU A 102 5.61 0.15 0.27
C GLU A 102 4.74 1.24 0.92
N LEU A 103 3.68 0.85 1.62
CA LEU A 103 2.80 1.77 2.34
C LEU A 103 3.45 2.35 3.60
N GLU A 104 4.20 1.55 4.34
CA GLU A 104 4.88 1.95 5.59
C GLU A 104 6.32 1.43 5.62
N PRO A 105 7.25 2.08 4.88
CA PRO A 105 8.60 1.54 4.67
C PRO A 105 9.48 1.50 5.93
N THR A 106 9.16 2.29 6.94
CA THR A 106 9.92 2.36 8.21
C THR A 106 9.38 1.45 9.30
N ASN A 107 8.28 0.73 9.04
CA ASN A 107 7.71 -0.18 10.03
C ASN A 107 8.57 -1.44 10.17
N ILE A 108 9.22 -1.56 11.34
CA ILE A 108 10.16 -2.65 11.62
C ILE A 108 9.49 -4.03 11.52
N TRP A 109 8.27 -4.17 12.02
CA TRP A 109 7.55 -5.45 12.05
C TRP A 109 7.22 -5.95 10.64
N TYR A 110 6.84 -5.02 9.74
CA TYR A 110 6.55 -5.37 8.35
C TYR A 110 7.81 -5.80 7.61
N ASN A 111 8.90 -5.08 7.80
CA ASN A 111 10.20 -5.45 7.20
C ASN A 111 10.72 -6.79 7.75
N LEU A 112 10.58 -7.06 9.04
CA LEU A 112 10.98 -8.35 9.63
C LEU A 112 10.18 -9.51 9.06
N LEU A 113 8.85 -9.37 8.92
CA LEU A 113 8.03 -10.42 8.33
C LEU A 113 8.35 -10.61 6.85
N LEU A 114 8.56 -9.52 6.09
CA LEU A 114 8.99 -9.59 4.69
C LEU A 114 10.31 -10.36 4.55
N ALA A 115 11.32 -10.02 5.34
CA ALA A 115 12.62 -10.70 5.30
C ALA A 115 12.50 -12.19 5.66
N ASN A 116 11.69 -12.55 6.65
CA ASN A 116 11.41 -13.95 7.00
C ASN A 116 10.79 -14.73 5.83
N ILE A 117 9.80 -14.15 5.14
CA ILE A 117 9.16 -14.78 3.98
C ILE A 117 10.17 -14.95 2.84
N LEU A 118 10.99 -13.93 2.56
CA LEU A 118 12.03 -13.99 1.54
C LEU A 118 13.04 -15.12 1.83
N GLN A 119 13.46 -15.29 3.09
CA GLN A 119 14.32 -16.41 3.49
C GLN A 119 13.66 -17.76 3.23
N ARG A 120 12.37 -17.92 3.59
CA ARG A 120 11.63 -19.17 3.35
C ARG A 120 11.49 -19.49 1.86
N LYS A 121 11.45 -18.48 1.01
CA LYS A 121 11.48 -18.62 -0.46
C LYS A 121 12.89 -18.76 -1.04
N SER A 122 13.93 -18.86 -0.21
CA SER A 122 15.34 -18.90 -0.62
C SER A 122 15.82 -17.67 -1.39
N MET A 123 15.14 -16.53 -1.20
CA MET A 123 15.49 -15.22 -1.79
C MET A 123 16.44 -14.46 -0.85
N ILE A 124 17.58 -15.07 -0.56
CA ILE A 124 18.48 -14.63 0.52
C ILE A 124 19.05 -13.24 0.29
N GLU A 125 19.44 -12.90 -0.95
CA GLU A 125 19.99 -11.57 -1.26
C GLU A 125 18.99 -10.44 -1.00
N GLU A 126 17.72 -10.67 -1.34
CA GLU A 126 16.67 -9.69 -1.05
C GLU A 126 16.41 -9.59 0.46
N ALA A 127 16.40 -10.72 1.17
CA ALA A 127 16.24 -10.72 2.63
C ALA A 127 17.36 -9.92 3.32
N CYS A 128 18.62 -10.11 2.91
CA CYS A 128 19.75 -9.32 3.43
C CYS A 128 19.54 -7.81 3.21
N LYS A 129 19.11 -7.41 1.99
CA LYS A 129 18.84 -5.99 1.70
C LYS A 129 17.73 -5.40 2.57
N VAL A 130 16.75 -6.21 2.97
CA VAL A 130 15.70 -5.76 3.90
C VAL A 130 16.26 -5.60 5.30
N TYR A 131 17.07 -6.55 5.78
CA TYR A 131 17.73 -6.44 7.09
C TYR A 131 18.71 -5.26 7.17
N ASP A 132 19.47 -5.00 6.12
CA ASP A 132 20.43 -3.88 6.06
C ASP A 132 19.75 -2.50 6.23
N LYS A 133 18.47 -2.41 5.88
CA LYS A 133 17.68 -1.17 6.08
C LYS A 133 17.20 -0.98 7.52
N LEU A 134 17.26 -2.02 8.34
CA LEU A 134 16.78 -1.99 9.73
C LEU A 134 17.89 -1.65 10.73
N ILE A 135 19.13 -1.62 10.26
CA ILE A 135 20.33 -1.28 11.05
C ILE A 135 20.69 0.19 10.85
#